data_d54296cd325c17c9e9beae065b78ad88
#
_entry.id   d54296cd325c17c9e9beae065b78ad88
#
_cell.length_a   1.000
_cell.length_b   1.000
_cell.length_c   1.000
_cell.angle_alpha   90.00
_cell.angle_beta   90.00
_cell.angle_gamma   90.00
#
_symmetry.space_group_name_H-M   'P 1'
#
loop_
_entity.id
_entity.type
_entity.pdbx_description
1 polymer ?
#
loop_
_entity_poly.entity_id
_entity_poly.type
_entity_poly.pdbx_seq_one_letter_code
_entity_poly.pdbx_strand_id
1 'polypeptide(L)'
;DSGKSFLLQSTCNYYASDYKSSVYIPISEAIKHGTSFIDSLEGLDFICLDDIDLIASNKDWEVGIFNLINDCLSSNCRLIFSSSKNPSSINFELDDLRSRIKRIDHIELYPISDANLPEAIKFVSQLRSINLGDKEINYLVTYTKRNMSDLIEIISKLDQLSMELKRKITVPLIKEII
;
A
#
# COMPACT_ATOMS: atom_id res chain seq x y z
N ASP A 1 6.06 4.98 -6.91
CA ASP A 1 5.01 4.34 -6.10
C ASP A 1 4.34 3.22 -6.91
N SER A 2 4.48 1.98 -6.44
CA SER A 2 3.98 0.78 -7.15
C SER A 2 2.67 0.24 -6.54
N GLY A 3 2.05 0.96 -5.61
CA GLY A 3 0.77 0.58 -5.01
C GLY A 3 0.83 -0.53 -3.96
N LYS A 4 2.02 -0.86 -3.42
CA LYS A 4 2.21 -1.90 -2.40
C LYS A 4 1.29 -1.72 -1.18
N SER A 5 1.35 -0.55 -0.55
CA SER A 5 0.54 -0.23 0.63
C SER A 5 -0.96 -0.34 0.36
N PHE A 6 -1.40 0.14 -0.82
CA PHE A 6 -2.79 0.02 -1.24
C PHE A 6 -3.21 -1.44 -1.40
N LEU A 7 -2.37 -2.27 -2.01
CA LEU A 7 -2.63 -3.70 -2.17
C LEU A 7 -2.74 -4.40 -0.82
N LEU A 8 -1.83 -4.13 0.12
CA LEU A 8 -1.86 -4.69 1.47
C LEU A 8 -3.13 -4.29 2.23
N GLN A 9 -3.49 -3.00 2.21
CA GLN A 9 -4.72 -2.51 2.85
C GLN A 9 -5.96 -3.15 2.25
N SER A 10 -6.04 -3.24 0.92
CA SER A 10 -7.15 -3.86 0.21
C SER A 10 -7.27 -5.35 0.56
N THR A 11 -6.15 -6.05 0.65
CA THR A 11 -6.12 -7.47 1.02
C THR A 11 -6.56 -7.66 2.48
N CYS A 12 -6.09 -6.81 3.40
CA CYS A 12 -6.50 -6.82 4.79
C CYS A 12 -8.03 -6.61 4.93
N ASN A 13 -8.57 -5.61 4.23
CA ASN A 13 -10.02 -5.33 4.23
C ASN A 13 -10.83 -6.49 3.62
N TYR A 14 -10.32 -7.15 2.58
CA TYR A 14 -10.96 -8.33 1.99
C TYR A 14 -11.06 -9.48 3.01
N TYR A 15 -9.97 -9.77 3.74
CA TYR A 15 -10.00 -10.77 4.80
C TYR A 15 -10.96 -10.42 5.92
N ALA A 16 -10.99 -9.16 6.36
CA ALA A 16 -11.93 -8.69 7.37
C ALA A 16 -13.40 -8.84 6.93
N SER A 17 -13.71 -8.65 5.63
CA SER A 17 -15.06 -8.84 5.09
C SER A 17 -15.51 -10.30 5.08
N ASP A 18 -14.58 -11.26 5.13
CA ASP A 18 -14.83 -12.71 5.21
C ASP A 18 -14.87 -13.23 6.67
N TYR A 19 -15.18 -12.35 7.62
CA TYR A 19 -15.24 -12.62 9.07
C TYR A 19 -13.93 -13.18 9.66
N LYS A 20 -12.80 -12.87 9.05
CA LYS A 20 -11.46 -13.23 9.54
C LYS A 20 -10.84 -12.04 10.27
N SER A 21 -10.12 -12.36 11.34
CA SER A 21 -9.36 -11.35 12.06
C SER A 21 -8.12 -10.95 11.25
N SER A 22 -7.99 -9.66 10.96
CA SER A 22 -6.87 -9.15 10.15
C SER A 22 -6.37 -7.82 10.66
N VAL A 23 -5.08 -7.55 10.47
CA VAL A 23 -4.46 -6.26 10.81
C VAL A 23 -3.49 -5.80 9.73
N TYR A 24 -3.52 -4.49 9.45
CA TYR A 24 -2.53 -3.81 8.62
C TYR A 24 -1.70 -2.88 9.50
N ILE A 25 -0.38 -3.03 9.44
CA ILE A 25 0.58 -2.31 10.27
C ILE A 25 1.60 -1.61 9.38
N PRO A 26 1.53 -0.27 9.23
CA PRO A 26 2.59 0.50 8.61
C PRO A 26 3.78 0.60 9.58
N ILE A 27 4.91 0.00 9.23
CA ILE A 27 6.12 0.01 10.07
C ILE A 27 6.62 1.44 10.31
N SER A 28 6.45 2.35 9.36
CA SER A 28 6.81 3.77 9.52
C SER A 28 6.16 4.44 10.73
N GLU A 29 4.93 4.03 11.09
CA GLU A 29 4.24 4.51 12.29
C GLU A 29 4.55 3.62 13.51
N ALA A 30 4.53 2.32 13.30
CA ALA A 30 4.69 1.32 14.33
C ALA A 30 6.03 1.46 15.09
N ILE A 31 7.10 1.78 14.37
CA ILE A 31 8.45 1.90 14.93
C ILE A 31 8.56 2.98 16.03
N LYS A 32 7.63 3.93 16.06
CA LYS A 32 7.57 5.00 17.07
C LYS A 32 7.05 4.50 18.43
N HIS A 33 6.36 3.36 18.45
CA HIS A 33 5.68 2.85 19.64
C HIS A 33 6.35 1.63 20.28
N GLY A 34 7.48 1.17 19.71
CA GLY A 34 8.19 -0.02 20.19
C GLY A 34 7.58 -1.32 19.69
N THR A 35 8.13 -2.46 20.12
CA THR A 35 7.78 -3.78 19.59
C THR A 35 6.65 -4.49 20.34
N SER A 36 6.29 -4.04 21.54
CA SER A 36 5.35 -4.75 22.40
C SER A 36 3.95 -4.96 21.80
N PHE A 37 3.55 -4.11 20.84
CA PHE A 37 2.23 -4.27 20.23
C PHE A 37 2.17 -5.36 19.15
N ILE A 38 3.32 -5.86 18.65
CA ILE A 38 3.34 -7.00 17.73
C ILE A 38 3.36 -8.35 18.46
N ASP A 39 3.53 -8.33 19.78
CA ASP A 39 3.43 -9.53 20.59
C ASP A 39 1.97 -10.03 20.58
N SER A 40 1.79 -11.33 20.42
CA SER A 40 0.47 -11.98 20.39
C SER A 40 -0.41 -11.69 19.16
N LEU A 41 0.16 -11.17 18.06
CA LEU A 41 -0.57 -11.02 16.79
C LEU A 41 -0.78 -12.36 16.06
N GLU A 42 -0.05 -13.40 16.41
CA GLU A 42 -0.16 -14.76 15.85
C GLU A 42 -1.55 -15.40 16.08
N GLY A 43 -2.35 -14.83 16.97
CA GLY A 43 -3.75 -15.20 17.18
C GLY A 43 -4.70 -14.70 16.09
N LEU A 44 -4.23 -13.85 15.18
CA LEU A 44 -5.01 -13.36 14.04
C LEU A 44 -4.94 -14.34 12.87
N ASP A 45 -5.92 -14.24 11.96
CA ASP A 45 -5.92 -15.03 10.72
C ASP A 45 -4.97 -14.46 9.67
N PHE A 46 -4.77 -13.12 9.69
CA PHE A 46 -4.01 -12.43 8.67
C PHE A 46 -3.33 -11.15 9.16
N ILE A 47 -2.05 -11.00 8.84
CA ILE A 47 -1.23 -9.83 9.20
C ILE A 47 -0.55 -9.26 7.96
N CYS A 48 -0.68 -7.96 7.75
CA CYS A 48 0.06 -7.20 6.75
C CYS A 48 1.03 -6.23 7.43
N LEU A 49 2.34 -6.35 7.13
CA LEU A 49 3.36 -5.42 7.58
C LEU A 49 3.89 -4.62 6.38
N ASP A 50 3.71 -3.32 6.39
CA ASP A 50 4.10 -2.45 5.28
C ASP A 50 5.47 -1.80 5.53
N ASP A 51 6.34 -1.82 4.50
CA ASP A 51 7.70 -1.28 4.50
C ASP A 51 8.63 -1.92 5.55
N ILE A 52 8.72 -3.26 5.56
CA ILE A 52 9.55 -4.02 6.51
C ILE A 52 11.05 -3.65 6.46
N ASP A 53 11.53 -3.11 5.36
CA ASP A 53 12.92 -2.66 5.24
C ASP A 53 13.29 -1.50 6.17
N LEU A 54 12.29 -0.80 6.76
CA LEU A 54 12.50 0.27 7.74
C LEU A 54 13.02 -0.24 9.09
N ILE A 55 12.83 -1.52 9.42
CA ILE A 55 13.35 -2.08 10.69
C ILE A 55 14.84 -2.44 10.61
N ALA A 56 15.45 -2.41 9.43
CA ALA A 56 16.86 -2.75 9.26
C ALA A 56 17.76 -1.93 10.18
N SER A 57 18.70 -2.59 10.85
CA SER A 57 19.59 -2.01 11.87
C SER A 57 18.89 -1.61 13.19
N ASN A 58 17.65 -2.05 13.40
CA ASN A 58 16.98 -1.94 14.69
C ASN A 58 16.80 -3.32 15.30
N LYS A 59 17.73 -3.68 16.17
CA LYS A 59 17.83 -5.04 16.71
C LYS A 59 16.56 -5.54 17.40
N ASP A 60 15.87 -4.68 18.15
CA ASP A 60 14.66 -5.08 18.88
C ASP A 60 13.53 -5.42 17.91
N TRP A 61 13.38 -4.61 16.85
CA TRP A 61 12.41 -4.85 15.80
C TRP A 61 12.74 -6.08 14.96
N GLU A 62 14.01 -6.28 14.63
CA GLU A 62 14.44 -7.46 13.88
C GLU A 62 14.15 -8.76 14.63
N VAL A 63 14.41 -8.78 15.95
CA VAL A 63 14.07 -9.91 16.83
C VAL A 63 12.56 -10.09 16.95
N GLY A 64 11.82 -9.01 17.16
CA GLY A 64 10.35 -9.05 17.26
C GLY A 64 9.70 -9.61 15.98
N ILE A 65 10.12 -9.13 14.81
CA ILE A 65 9.60 -9.65 13.52
C ILE A 65 10.03 -11.09 13.27
N PHE A 66 11.24 -11.47 13.64
CA PHE A 66 11.68 -12.88 13.54
C PHE A 66 10.81 -13.80 14.40
N ASN A 67 10.49 -13.41 15.63
CA ASN A 67 9.61 -14.17 16.51
C ASN A 67 8.19 -14.24 15.93
N LEU A 68 7.61 -13.11 15.50
CA LEU A 68 6.30 -13.07 14.87
C LEU A 68 6.19 -14.01 13.66
N ILE A 69 7.22 -14.06 12.80
CA ILE A 69 7.26 -15.01 11.68
C ILE A 69 7.18 -16.46 12.18
N ASN A 70 7.94 -16.81 13.22
CA ASN A 70 7.95 -18.17 13.76
C ASN A 70 6.58 -18.52 14.39
N ASP A 71 5.99 -17.59 15.12
CA ASP A 71 4.70 -17.77 15.79
C ASP A 71 3.57 -17.92 14.76
N CYS A 72 3.56 -17.10 13.71
CA CYS A 72 2.62 -17.22 12.59
C CYS A 72 2.76 -18.56 11.85
N LEU A 73 3.98 -19.06 11.66
CA LEU A 73 4.21 -20.38 11.05
C LEU A 73 3.66 -21.52 11.91
N SER A 74 3.62 -21.34 13.24
CA SER A 74 3.12 -22.33 14.19
C SER A 74 1.60 -22.29 14.38
N SER A 75 0.97 -21.13 14.16
CA SER A 75 -0.44 -20.84 14.47
C SER A 75 -1.37 -20.80 13.27
N ASN A 76 -0.92 -21.09 12.04
CA ASN A 76 -1.72 -20.96 10.83
C ASN A 76 -2.11 -19.52 10.47
N CYS A 77 -1.50 -18.50 11.09
CA CYS A 77 -1.64 -17.10 10.74
C CYS A 77 -0.91 -16.81 9.42
N ARG A 78 -1.56 -16.10 8.52
CA ARG A 78 -0.94 -15.68 7.24
C ARG A 78 -0.29 -14.32 7.40
N LEU A 79 0.95 -14.21 6.94
CA LEU A 79 1.75 -13.00 7.07
C LEU A 79 2.23 -12.54 5.69
N ILE A 80 1.96 -11.27 5.37
CA ILE A 80 2.44 -10.63 4.15
C ILE A 80 3.25 -9.38 4.52
N PHE A 81 4.37 -9.20 3.84
CA PHE A 81 5.23 -8.02 3.97
C PHE A 81 5.27 -7.22 2.68
N SER A 82 5.41 -5.91 2.79
CA SER A 82 5.95 -5.11 1.69
C SER A 82 7.36 -4.63 2.00
N SER A 83 8.10 -4.32 0.96
CA SER A 83 9.41 -3.67 1.04
C SER A 83 9.64 -2.78 -0.17
N SER A 84 10.38 -1.70 0.02
CA SER A 84 10.89 -0.85 -1.07
C SER A 84 12.19 -1.38 -1.65
N LYS A 85 12.82 -2.35 -0.98
CA LYS A 85 14.07 -2.99 -1.39
C LYS A 85 13.86 -4.46 -1.73
N ASN A 86 14.69 -4.97 -2.63
CA ASN A 86 14.74 -6.41 -2.85
C ASN A 86 15.11 -7.13 -1.53
N PRO A 87 14.45 -8.24 -1.16
CA PRO A 87 14.73 -8.99 0.06
C PRO A 87 16.20 -9.33 0.28
N SER A 88 16.94 -9.58 -0.80
CA SER A 88 18.38 -9.87 -0.73
C SER A 88 19.26 -8.65 -0.44
N SER A 89 18.75 -7.43 -0.62
CA SER A 89 19.49 -6.18 -0.42
C SER A 89 19.15 -5.46 0.88
N ILE A 90 18.23 -6.00 1.70
CA ILE A 90 17.92 -5.45 3.02
C ILE A 90 19.04 -5.86 3.98
N ASN A 91 19.65 -4.88 4.63
CA ASN A 91 20.74 -5.09 5.58
C ASN A 91 20.20 -5.34 6.99
N PHE A 92 19.53 -6.48 7.20
CA PHE A 92 19.22 -6.92 8.55
C PHE A 92 20.49 -7.35 9.28
N GLU A 93 20.64 -6.99 10.54
CA GLU A 93 21.75 -7.44 11.41
C GLU A 93 21.55 -8.88 11.86
N LEU A 94 20.28 -9.29 12.08
CA LEU A 94 19.94 -10.65 12.47
C LEU A 94 19.98 -11.60 11.25
N ASP A 95 20.99 -12.44 11.17
CA ASP A 95 21.19 -13.38 10.06
C ASP A 95 20.02 -14.34 9.86
N ASP A 96 19.39 -14.76 10.95
CA ASP A 96 18.23 -15.65 10.91
C ASP A 96 17.02 -14.98 10.24
N LEU A 97 16.73 -13.72 10.57
CA LEU A 97 15.68 -12.94 9.91
C LEU A 97 15.99 -12.75 8.42
N ARG A 98 17.24 -12.39 8.10
CA ARG A 98 17.70 -12.23 6.71
C ARG A 98 17.49 -13.52 5.91
N SER A 99 17.84 -14.66 6.48
CA SER A 99 17.65 -15.97 5.86
C SER A 99 16.19 -16.32 5.65
N ARG A 100 15.32 -16.00 6.62
CA ARG A 100 13.87 -16.21 6.54
C ARG A 100 13.25 -15.38 5.43
N ILE A 101 13.49 -14.08 5.43
CA ILE A 101 12.93 -13.14 4.44
C ILE A 101 13.35 -13.52 3.01
N LYS A 102 14.57 -13.98 2.80
CA LYS A 102 15.02 -14.44 1.48
C LYS A 102 14.31 -15.70 0.96
N ARG A 103 13.75 -16.51 1.85
CA ARG A 103 13.08 -17.78 1.50
C ARG A 103 11.57 -17.63 1.29
N ILE A 104 11.00 -16.51 1.69
CA ILE A 104 9.59 -16.22 1.48
C ILE A 104 9.36 -15.93 -0.01
N ASP A 105 8.28 -16.45 -0.58
CA ASP A 105 7.88 -16.12 -1.94
C ASP A 105 7.65 -14.62 -2.07
N HIS A 106 8.18 -14.01 -3.12
CA HIS A 106 8.04 -12.57 -3.35
C HIS A 106 7.52 -12.26 -4.73
N ILE A 107 6.70 -11.22 -4.78
CA ILE A 107 6.13 -10.67 -6.01
C ILE A 107 6.66 -9.25 -6.18
N GLU A 108 7.28 -8.97 -7.31
CA GLU A 108 7.73 -7.64 -7.65
C GLU A 108 6.59 -6.84 -8.29
N LEU A 109 6.31 -5.67 -7.72
CA LEU A 109 5.29 -4.75 -8.22
C LEU A 109 5.97 -3.58 -8.95
N TYR A 110 5.62 -3.41 -10.20
CA TYR A 110 6.10 -2.30 -11.03
C TYR A 110 5.09 -1.14 -11.00
N PRO A 111 5.55 0.11 -11.04
CA PRO A 111 4.68 1.25 -11.27
C PRO A 111 3.89 1.10 -12.57
N ILE A 112 2.69 1.66 -12.61
CA ILE A 112 1.92 1.73 -13.87
C ILE A 112 2.73 2.53 -14.88
N SER A 113 2.90 1.98 -16.07
CA SER A 113 3.60 2.67 -17.16
C SER A 113 2.81 3.91 -17.63
N ASP A 114 3.51 4.92 -18.13
CA ASP A 114 2.89 6.14 -18.65
C ASP A 114 1.82 5.86 -19.73
N ALA A 115 2.04 4.82 -20.52
CA ALA A 115 1.08 4.39 -21.55
C ALA A 115 -0.24 3.87 -20.96
N ASN A 116 -0.20 3.25 -19.79
CA ASN A 116 -1.36 2.64 -19.14
C ASN A 116 -2.03 3.58 -18.11
N LEU A 117 -1.41 4.72 -17.80
CA LEU A 117 -1.99 5.69 -16.85
C LEU A 117 -3.40 6.17 -17.23
N PRO A 118 -3.70 6.54 -18.49
CA PRO A 118 -5.05 6.97 -18.87
C PRO A 118 -6.12 5.91 -18.59
N GLU A 119 -5.79 4.65 -18.90
CA GLU A 119 -6.71 3.52 -18.67
C GLU A 119 -6.91 3.26 -17.18
N ALA A 120 -5.83 3.31 -16.39
CA ALA A 120 -5.91 3.18 -14.93
C ALA A 120 -6.76 4.28 -14.30
N ILE A 121 -6.59 5.55 -14.71
CA ILE A 121 -7.42 6.67 -14.26
C ILE A 121 -8.88 6.44 -14.61
N LYS A 122 -9.16 6.03 -15.83
CA LYS A 122 -10.52 5.72 -16.30
C LYS A 122 -11.16 4.64 -15.43
N PHE A 123 -10.44 3.56 -15.16
CA PHE A 123 -10.91 2.46 -14.32
C PHE A 123 -11.20 2.92 -12.88
N VAL A 124 -10.27 3.65 -12.25
CA VAL A 124 -10.46 4.17 -10.88
C VAL A 124 -11.64 5.15 -10.81
N SER A 125 -11.79 6.01 -11.81
CA SER A 125 -12.91 6.95 -11.88
C SER A 125 -14.24 6.23 -11.98
N GLN A 126 -14.33 5.18 -12.80
CA GLN A 126 -15.53 4.35 -12.92
C GLN A 126 -15.89 3.64 -11.62
N LEU A 127 -14.90 3.03 -10.94
CA LEU A 127 -15.11 2.38 -9.63
C LEU A 127 -15.66 3.33 -8.57
N ARG A 128 -15.28 4.61 -8.65
CA ARG A 128 -15.75 5.67 -7.73
C ARG A 128 -16.99 6.40 -8.22
N SER A 129 -17.58 5.97 -9.36
CA SER A 129 -18.71 6.64 -10.00
C SER A 129 -18.43 8.10 -10.40
N ILE A 130 -17.16 8.45 -10.63
CA ILE A 130 -16.72 9.77 -11.06
C ILE A 130 -16.73 9.80 -12.58
N ASN A 131 -17.44 10.76 -13.16
CA ASN A 131 -17.54 10.89 -14.61
C ASN A 131 -16.42 11.79 -15.16
N LEU A 132 -15.33 11.16 -15.62
CA LEU A 132 -14.23 11.80 -16.34
C LEU A 132 -14.26 11.39 -17.81
N GLY A 133 -14.24 12.37 -18.70
CA GLY A 133 -14.10 12.13 -20.15
C GLY A 133 -12.62 11.95 -20.55
N ASP A 134 -12.40 11.43 -21.76
CA ASP A 134 -11.04 11.19 -22.27
C ASP A 134 -10.20 12.49 -22.35
N LYS A 135 -10.86 13.65 -22.56
CA LYS A 135 -10.19 14.98 -22.58
C LYS A 135 -9.65 15.35 -21.19
N GLU A 136 -10.45 15.16 -20.16
CA GLU A 136 -10.11 15.41 -18.77
C GLU A 136 -8.99 14.47 -18.30
N ILE A 137 -9.07 13.19 -18.63
CA ILE A 137 -8.05 12.18 -18.33
C ILE A 137 -6.72 12.54 -19.00
N ASN A 138 -6.73 12.83 -20.29
CA ASN A 138 -5.51 13.23 -21.01
C ASN A 138 -4.90 14.52 -20.46
N TYR A 139 -5.74 15.47 -20.03
CA TYR A 139 -5.27 16.69 -19.41
C TYR A 139 -4.57 16.40 -18.08
N LEU A 140 -5.16 15.56 -17.21
CA LEU A 140 -4.55 15.13 -15.95
C LEU A 140 -3.19 14.49 -16.18
N VAL A 141 -3.09 13.48 -17.04
CA VAL A 141 -1.82 12.78 -17.34
C VAL A 141 -0.75 13.73 -17.91
N THR A 142 -1.15 14.76 -18.66
CA THR A 142 -0.20 15.68 -19.30
C THR A 142 0.34 16.74 -18.33
N TYR A 143 -0.49 17.24 -17.43
CA TYR A 143 -0.16 18.43 -16.63
C TYR A 143 0.03 18.16 -15.13
N THR A 144 -0.04 16.89 -14.70
CA THR A 144 0.27 16.51 -13.32
C THR A 144 1.47 15.59 -13.25
N LYS A 145 1.93 15.32 -12.04
CA LYS A 145 2.92 14.27 -11.82
C LYS A 145 2.32 12.93 -12.22
N ARG A 146 3.07 12.16 -13.01
CA ARG A 146 2.67 10.83 -13.49
C ARG A 146 2.81 9.76 -12.40
N ASN A 147 2.26 10.04 -11.24
CA ASN A 147 2.23 9.17 -10.07
C ASN A 147 0.78 8.89 -9.73
N MET A 148 0.43 7.62 -9.63
CA MET A 148 -0.95 7.20 -9.42
C MET A 148 -1.54 7.71 -8.10
N SER A 149 -0.74 7.81 -7.03
CA SER A 149 -1.20 8.34 -5.73
C SER A 149 -1.60 9.81 -5.83
N ASP A 150 -0.75 10.64 -6.45
CA ASP A 150 -1.04 12.07 -6.65
C ASP A 150 -2.28 12.25 -7.54
N LEU A 151 -2.41 11.43 -8.60
CA LEU A 151 -3.57 11.46 -9.49
C LEU A 151 -4.87 11.08 -8.78
N ILE A 152 -4.85 10.06 -7.91
CA ILE A 152 -6.00 9.66 -7.11
C ILE A 152 -6.40 10.77 -6.13
N GLU A 153 -5.44 11.45 -5.51
CA GLU A 153 -5.71 12.59 -4.63
C GLU A 153 -6.39 13.75 -5.39
N ILE A 154 -5.85 14.08 -6.56
CA ILE A 154 -6.44 15.12 -7.42
C ILE A 154 -7.87 14.75 -7.84
N ILE A 155 -8.09 13.49 -8.26
CA ILE A 155 -9.42 13.00 -8.64
C ILE A 155 -10.40 13.09 -7.46
N SER A 156 -9.95 12.77 -6.25
CA SER A 156 -10.77 12.86 -5.03
C SER A 156 -11.16 14.32 -4.73
N LYS A 157 -10.24 15.27 -4.88
CA LYS A 157 -10.51 16.70 -4.73
C LYS A 157 -11.47 17.21 -5.80
N LEU A 158 -11.30 16.74 -7.05
CA LEU A 158 -12.20 17.10 -8.15
C LEU A 158 -13.62 16.60 -7.93
N ASP A 159 -13.77 15.39 -7.40
CA ASP A 159 -15.06 14.80 -7.08
C ASP A 159 -15.78 15.64 -6.00
N GLN A 160 -15.08 15.94 -4.92
CA GLN A 160 -15.61 16.79 -3.85
C GLN A 160 -16.08 18.15 -4.38
N LEU A 161 -15.24 18.85 -5.13
CA LEU A 161 -15.58 20.14 -5.72
C LEU A 161 -16.74 20.05 -6.71
N SER A 162 -16.78 19.00 -7.52
CA SER A 162 -17.90 18.75 -8.44
C SER A 162 -19.23 18.63 -7.70
N MET A 163 -19.23 17.93 -6.56
CA MET A 163 -20.41 17.81 -5.71
C MET A 163 -20.81 19.15 -5.05
N GLU A 164 -19.85 19.87 -4.48
CA GLU A 164 -20.08 21.17 -3.82
C GLU A 164 -20.63 22.22 -4.80
N LEU A 165 -20.04 22.30 -5.99
CA LEU A 165 -20.43 23.26 -7.03
C LEU A 165 -21.62 22.79 -7.87
N LYS A 166 -22.07 21.53 -7.73
CA LYS A 166 -23.09 20.88 -8.57
C LYS A 166 -22.78 20.99 -10.06
N ARG A 167 -21.50 20.84 -10.42
CA ARG A 167 -21.00 20.97 -11.81
C ARG A 167 -20.26 19.71 -12.22
N LYS A 168 -20.27 19.38 -13.51
CA LYS A 168 -19.46 18.31 -14.07
C LYS A 168 -17.98 18.68 -14.00
N ILE A 169 -17.13 17.66 -13.82
CA ILE A 169 -15.68 17.83 -13.92
C ILE A 169 -15.35 18.15 -15.38
N THR A 170 -14.63 19.24 -15.57
CA THR A 170 -14.20 19.74 -16.88
C THR A 170 -12.76 20.20 -16.81
N VAL A 171 -12.07 20.34 -17.95
CA VAL A 171 -10.70 20.84 -17.99
C VAL A 171 -10.53 22.20 -17.28
N PRO A 172 -11.44 23.18 -17.42
CA PRO A 172 -11.37 24.41 -16.60
C PRO A 172 -11.38 24.16 -15.10
N LEU A 173 -12.22 23.26 -14.59
CA LEU A 173 -12.25 22.92 -13.15
C LEU A 173 -10.95 22.24 -12.70
N ILE A 174 -10.36 21.39 -13.55
CA ILE A 174 -9.09 20.75 -13.27
C ILE A 174 -7.97 21.80 -13.11
N LYS A 175 -7.97 22.85 -13.96
CA LYS A 175 -6.98 23.94 -13.89
C LYS A 175 -7.03 24.75 -12.59
N GLU A 176 -8.14 24.74 -11.88
CA GLU A 176 -8.28 25.44 -10.59
C GLU A 176 -7.59 24.69 -9.44
N ILE A 177 -7.28 23.39 -9.64
CA ILE A 177 -6.74 22.48 -8.58
C ILE A 177 -5.26 22.17 -8.77
N ILE A 178 -4.77 22.22 -10.03
CA ILE A 178 -3.39 21.81 -10.38
C ILE A 178 -2.39 22.95 -10.22
#